data_3a68a635796436f53ba690abfe9c8221
#
_entry.id   3a68a635796436f53ba690abfe9c8221
#
_cell.length_a   1.000
_cell.length_b   1.000
_cell.length_c   1.000
_cell.angle_alpha   90.00
_cell.angle_beta   90.00
_cell.angle_gamma   90.00
#
_symmetry.space_group_name_H-M   'P 1'
#
loop_
_entity.id
_entity.type
_entity.pdbx_description
1 polymer ?
#
loop_
_entity_poly.entity_id
_entity_poly.type
_entity_poly.pdbx_seq_one_letter_code
_entity_poly.pdbx_strand_id
1 'polypeptide(L)'
;MKFSEFPYQRPDYEQLMSRISELTRQFQSAQTAGEQLAILKQLEQLRIELRTSVQIATIRYTVDTRDAFYSAEEEYNEQMAPVVDEKLQEFNKALVASPFRKELEAEYGSLLFRNIELALKAFSPALIPLIQQENLLVQQYQKLCASAKIEFDGKVCNLSQLGPYQQSPDRAVRKAAAQAYGKFFDDHQQELDELFDKLVKNRTEQAHTLGLSNYVEMAYLLQTRNCYGPKEVANFRRQVVEEIVPVNNEIKARQAKRIGVEGMQVYDNTYFFPDGNPLPHGTPDELMQAGKQMYTEMSPETAEFIRVMFYHDLFDVLSK
;
A
#
# COMPACT_ATOMS: atom_id res chain seq x y z
N MET A 1 -26.50 -7.92 -0.39
CA MET A 1 -26.08 -6.51 -0.56
C MET A 1 -24.78 -6.52 -1.33
N LYS A 2 -24.72 -5.90 -2.48
CA LYS A 2 -23.50 -5.74 -3.28
C LYS A 2 -22.64 -4.62 -2.70
N PHE A 3 -21.34 -4.58 -2.99
CA PHE A 3 -20.46 -3.51 -2.53
C PHE A 3 -20.92 -2.10 -2.95
N SER A 4 -21.47 -1.99 -4.16
CA SER A 4 -22.07 -0.73 -4.65
C SER A 4 -23.24 -0.21 -3.80
N GLU A 5 -23.91 -1.10 -3.07
CA GLU A 5 -25.06 -0.80 -2.19
C GLU A 5 -24.65 -0.54 -0.74
N PHE A 6 -23.36 -0.73 -0.38
CA PHE A 6 -22.89 -0.50 0.99
C PHE A 6 -23.13 0.98 1.34
N PRO A 7 -23.75 1.26 2.49
CA PRO A 7 -23.97 2.64 2.89
C PRO A 7 -22.63 3.34 3.12
N TYR A 8 -22.50 4.54 2.59
CA TYR A 8 -21.39 5.42 2.90
C TYR A 8 -21.92 6.64 3.66
N GLN A 9 -21.27 6.96 4.74
CA GLN A 9 -21.46 8.20 5.47
C GLN A 9 -20.10 8.77 5.80
N ARG A 10 -19.91 10.07 5.48
CA ARG A 10 -18.67 10.78 5.84
C ARG A 10 -18.50 10.74 7.36
N PRO A 11 -17.31 10.35 7.88
CA PRO A 11 -17.06 10.40 9.31
C PRO A 11 -17.23 11.82 9.87
N ASP A 12 -17.90 11.94 11.02
CA ASP A 12 -17.90 13.16 11.80
C ASP A 12 -16.58 13.24 12.60
N TYR A 13 -15.58 13.87 12.02
CA TYR A 13 -14.24 13.94 12.59
C TYR A 13 -14.19 14.74 13.89
N GLU A 14 -15.06 15.76 14.08
CA GLU A 14 -15.12 16.53 15.33
C GLU A 14 -15.64 15.65 16.48
N GLN A 15 -16.75 14.95 16.24
CA GLN A 15 -17.29 14.01 17.21
C GLN A 15 -16.32 12.87 17.51
N LEU A 16 -15.66 12.34 16.47
CA LEU A 16 -14.65 11.29 16.59
C LEU A 16 -13.50 11.71 17.51
N MET A 17 -12.89 12.86 17.24
CA MET A 17 -11.77 13.38 18.04
C MET A 17 -12.18 13.68 19.47
N SER A 18 -13.37 14.23 19.66
CA SER A 18 -13.95 14.46 21.00
C SER A 18 -14.10 13.13 21.76
N ARG A 19 -14.61 12.09 21.10
CA ARG A 19 -14.78 10.77 21.71
C ARG A 19 -13.45 10.09 22.03
N ILE A 20 -12.45 10.16 21.15
CA ILE A 20 -11.08 9.66 21.44
C ILE A 20 -10.52 10.37 22.68
N SER A 21 -10.65 11.69 22.76
CA SER A 21 -10.16 12.48 23.89
C SER A 21 -10.87 12.13 25.21
N GLU A 22 -12.16 11.83 25.15
CA GLU A 22 -12.93 11.36 26.31
C GLU A 22 -12.46 9.97 26.76
N LEU A 23 -12.33 9.02 25.82
CA LEU A 23 -11.83 7.67 26.11
C LEU A 23 -10.40 7.72 26.69
N THR A 24 -9.57 8.62 26.22
CA THR A 24 -8.21 8.83 26.75
C THR A 24 -8.26 9.25 28.22
N ARG A 25 -9.12 10.20 28.57
CA ARG A 25 -9.29 10.63 29.98
C ARG A 25 -9.84 9.52 30.86
N GLN A 26 -10.85 8.78 30.37
CA GLN A 26 -11.41 7.64 31.09
C GLN A 26 -10.35 6.55 31.31
N PHE A 27 -9.54 6.25 30.29
CA PHE A 27 -8.46 5.28 30.39
C PHE A 27 -7.43 5.67 31.46
N GLN A 28 -7.02 6.94 31.49
CA GLN A 28 -6.08 7.45 32.47
C GLN A 28 -6.64 7.46 33.91
N SER A 29 -7.95 7.61 34.08
CA SER A 29 -8.60 7.63 35.40
C SER A 29 -9.05 6.27 35.90
N ALA A 30 -9.03 5.23 35.06
CA ALA A 30 -9.42 3.88 35.40
C ALA A 30 -8.56 3.29 36.54
N GLN A 31 -9.21 2.60 37.46
CA GLN A 31 -8.59 2.09 38.68
C GLN A 31 -8.21 0.60 38.58
N THR A 32 -8.63 -0.07 37.51
CA THR A 32 -8.40 -1.51 37.29
C THR A 32 -8.03 -1.82 35.84
N ALA A 33 -7.31 -2.92 35.62
CA ALA A 33 -7.03 -3.43 34.29
C ALA A 33 -8.31 -3.73 33.50
N GLY A 34 -9.35 -4.28 34.16
CA GLY A 34 -10.63 -4.59 33.54
C GLY A 34 -11.35 -3.34 32.99
N GLU A 35 -11.31 -2.21 33.71
CA GLU A 35 -11.83 -0.94 33.20
C GLU A 35 -11.06 -0.46 31.98
N GLN A 36 -9.71 -0.52 32.01
CA GLN A 36 -8.89 -0.13 30.89
C GLN A 36 -9.11 -1.01 29.64
N LEU A 37 -9.28 -2.33 29.84
CA LEU A 37 -9.63 -3.26 28.74
C LEU A 37 -10.99 -2.92 28.11
N ALA A 38 -12.00 -2.57 28.93
CA ALA A 38 -13.31 -2.18 28.44
C ALA A 38 -13.24 -0.89 27.60
N ILE A 39 -12.43 0.08 28.01
CA ILE A 39 -12.22 1.35 27.28
C ILE A 39 -11.46 1.09 25.98
N LEU A 40 -10.43 0.24 26.00
CA LEU A 40 -9.67 -0.12 24.82
C LEU A 40 -10.56 -0.77 23.76
N LYS A 41 -11.49 -1.67 24.16
CA LYS A 41 -12.49 -2.26 23.25
C LYS A 41 -13.41 -1.21 22.61
N GLN A 42 -13.79 -0.16 23.35
CA GLN A 42 -14.59 0.94 22.81
C GLN A 42 -13.78 1.74 21.77
N LEU A 43 -12.50 2.00 22.03
CA LEU A 43 -11.62 2.66 21.04
C LEU A 43 -11.42 1.82 19.78
N GLU A 44 -11.25 0.50 19.94
CA GLU A 44 -11.15 -0.41 18.78
C GLU A 44 -12.42 -0.40 17.92
N GLN A 45 -13.59 -0.43 18.54
CA GLN A 45 -14.86 -0.33 17.81
C GLN A 45 -14.97 0.99 17.03
N LEU A 46 -14.60 2.11 17.65
CA LEU A 46 -14.58 3.41 17.01
C LEU A 46 -13.61 3.45 15.80
N ARG A 47 -12.44 2.83 15.95
CA ARG A 47 -11.45 2.70 14.85
C ARG A 47 -11.96 1.81 13.71
N ILE A 48 -12.69 0.72 14.02
CA ILE A 48 -13.30 -0.15 13.01
C ILE A 48 -14.33 0.63 12.20
N GLU A 49 -15.19 1.41 12.86
CA GLU A 49 -16.22 2.23 12.20
C GLU A 49 -15.59 3.29 11.28
N LEU A 50 -14.61 4.03 11.78
CA LEU A 50 -13.85 4.98 10.97
C LEU A 50 -13.21 4.33 9.76
N ARG A 51 -12.44 3.26 9.97
CA ARG A 51 -11.73 2.56 8.89
C ARG A 51 -12.69 2.00 7.85
N THR A 52 -13.85 1.50 8.28
CA THR A 52 -14.87 0.98 7.34
C THR A 52 -15.39 2.10 6.44
N SER A 53 -15.76 3.25 7.00
CA SER A 53 -16.23 4.38 6.21
C SER A 53 -15.15 4.89 5.25
N VAL A 54 -13.92 5.12 5.74
CA VAL A 54 -12.81 5.59 4.91
C VAL A 54 -12.53 4.59 3.78
N GLN A 55 -12.45 3.28 4.07
CA GLN A 55 -12.20 2.26 3.06
C GLN A 55 -13.28 2.18 1.99
N ILE A 56 -14.56 2.37 2.32
CA ILE A 56 -15.62 2.41 1.32
C ILE A 56 -15.40 3.59 0.35
N ALA A 57 -15.05 4.78 0.86
CA ALA A 57 -14.76 5.94 0.03
C ALA A 57 -13.53 5.71 -0.86
N THR A 58 -12.42 5.26 -0.27
CA THR A 58 -11.16 4.97 -0.96
C THR A 58 -11.34 3.93 -2.08
N ILE A 59 -12.05 2.82 -1.81
CA ILE A 59 -12.31 1.80 -2.85
C ILE A 59 -13.14 2.39 -4.00
N ARG A 60 -14.20 3.15 -3.70
CA ARG A 60 -15.03 3.78 -4.74
C ARG A 60 -14.26 4.81 -5.56
N TYR A 61 -13.42 5.62 -4.90
CA TYR A 61 -12.49 6.52 -5.57
C TYR A 61 -11.51 5.75 -6.48
N THR A 62 -10.90 4.68 -5.99
CA THR A 62 -9.94 3.90 -6.79
C THR A 62 -10.61 3.12 -7.94
N VAL A 63 -11.87 2.77 -7.82
CA VAL A 63 -12.66 2.17 -8.93
C VAL A 63 -12.90 3.18 -10.05
N ASP A 64 -13.28 4.43 -9.74
CA ASP A 64 -13.39 5.51 -10.73
C ASP A 64 -12.86 6.84 -10.16
N THR A 65 -11.59 7.13 -10.47
CA THR A 65 -10.92 8.37 -10.04
C THR A 65 -11.51 9.66 -10.62
N ARG A 66 -12.46 9.56 -11.57
CA ARG A 66 -13.19 10.69 -12.18
C ARG A 66 -14.48 11.01 -11.42
N ASP A 67 -14.91 10.17 -10.50
CA ASP A 67 -16.04 10.45 -9.63
C ASP A 67 -15.70 11.64 -8.72
N ALA A 68 -16.33 12.78 -8.98
CA ALA A 68 -16.03 14.02 -8.28
C ALA A 68 -16.38 13.95 -6.78
N PHE A 69 -17.42 13.17 -6.41
CA PHE A 69 -17.81 13.02 -5.00
C PHE A 69 -16.75 12.22 -4.24
N TYR A 70 -16.39 11.03 -4.72
CA TYR A 70 -15.40 10.19 -4.02
C TYR A 70 -13.98 10.73 -4.11
N SER A 71 -13.64 11.49 -5.17
CA SER A 71 -12.38 12.22 -5.22
C SER A 71 -12.28 13.29 -4.12
N ALA A 72 -13.38 14.02 -3.86
CA ALA A 72 -13.42 15.01 -2.78
C ALA A 72 -13.43 14.35 -1.38
N GLU A 73 -14.09 13.20 -1.22
CA GLU A 73 -14.07 12.43 0.03
C GLU A 73 -12.67 11.91 0.37
N GLU A 74 -11.95 11.39 -0.64
CA GLU A 74 -10.57 10.92 -0.47
C GLU A 74 -9.64 12.05 -0.05
N GLU A 75 -9.69 13.18 -0.75
CA GLU A 75 -8.88 14.36 -0.38
C GLU A 75 -9.17 14.83 1.05
N TYR A 76 -10.45 14.86 1.45
CA TYR A 76 -10.84 15.26 2.79
C TYR A 76 -10.34 14.27 3.86
N ASN A 77 -10.46 12.96 3.61
CA ASN A 77 -9.98 11.92 4.52
C ASN A 77 -8.45 11.98 4.68
N GLU A 78 -7.70 12.19 3.58
CA GLU A 78 -6.24 12.36 3.61
C GLU A 78 -5.80 13.58 4.42
N GLN A 79 -6.57 14.68 4.38
CA GLN A 79 -6.30 15.85 5.19
C GLN A 79 -6.59 15.61 6.69
N MET A 80 -7.61 14.82 7.00
CA MET A 80 -8.01 14.53 8.38
C MET A 80 -7.22 13.42 9.05
N ALA A 81 -6.66 12.48 8.28
CA ALA A 81 -5.93 11.33 8.81
C ALA A 81 -4.83 11.72 9.82
N PRO A 82 -3.89 12.64 9.54
CA PRO A 82 -2.84 13.00 10.50
C PRO A 82 -3.37 13.73 11.73
N VAL A 83 -4.53 14.41 11.63
CA VAL A 83 -5.16 15.09 12.77
C VAL A 83 -5.81 14.07 13.72
N VAL A 84 -6.44 13.04 13.17
CA VAL A 84 -6.97 11.91 13.96
C VAL A 84 -5.83 11.12 14.60
N ASP A 85 -4.75 10.90 13.85
CA ASP A 85 -3.57 10.20 14.36
C ASP A 85 -2.95 10.93 15.56
N GLU A 86 -2.92 12.26 15.58
CA GLU A 86 -2.49 13.02 16.75
C GLU A 86 -3.30 12.63 18.00
N LYS A 87 -4.63 12.55 17.89
CA LYS A 87 -5.50 12.15 19.01
C LYS A 87 -5.31 10.70 19.43
N LEU A 88 -5.11 9.81 18.47
CA LEU A 88 -4.79 8.41 18.75
C LEU A 88 -3.43 8.27 19.44
N GLN A 89 -2.43 9.10 19.09
CA GLN A 89 -1.13 9.11 19.76
C GLN A 89 -1.24 9.57 21.23
N GLU A 90 -2.16 10.48 21.58
CA GLU A 90 -2.43 10.83 22.98
C GLU A 90 -2.90 9.60 23.77
N PHE A 91 -3.83 8.81 23.21
CA PHE A 91 -4.28 7.55 23.81
C PHE A 91 -3.15 6.52 23.89
N ASN A 92 -2.38 6.35 22.82
CA ASN A 92 -1.24 5.42 22.76
C ASN A 92 -0.20 5.72 23.84
N LYS A 93 0.09 7.00 24.13
CA LYS A 93 0.96 7.40 25.24
C LYS A 93 0.39 6.94 26.58
N ALA A 94 -0.90 7.13 26.81
CA ALA A 94 -1.55 6.66 28.03
C ALA A 94 -1.52 5.14 28.15
N LEU A 95 -1.73 4.42 27.06
CA LEU A 95 -1.71 2.96 26.99
C LEU A 95 -0.33 2.40 27.36
N VAL A 96 0.75 2.93 26.78
CA VAL A 96 2.11 2.49 27.04
C VAL A 96 2.54 2.82 28.49
N ALA A 97 2.08 3.94 29.03
CA ALA A 97 2.37 4.38 30.41
C ALA A 97 1.44 3.76 31.46
N SER A 98 0.54 2.86 31.09
CA SER A 98 -0.44 2.25 32.00
C SER A 98 0.23 1.52 33.16
N PRO A 99 -0.25 1.70 34.41
CA PRO A 99 0.21 0.89 35.55
C PRO A 99 -0.24 -0.57 35.45
N PHE A 100 -1.23 -0.86 34.60
CA PHE A 100 -1.75 -2.22 34.34
C PHE A 100 -1.21 -2.83 33.03
N ARG A 101 -0.06 -2.31 32.55
CA ARG A 101 0.53 -2.73 31.26
C ARG A 101 0.68 -4.24 31.15
N LYS A 102 1.09 -4.93 32.21
CA LYS A 102 1.29 -6.38 32.20
C LYS A 102 0.01 -7.16 31.90
N GLU A 103 -1.08 -6.76 32.50
CA GLU A 103 -2.40 -7.36 32.28
C GLU A 103 -2.92 -7.06 30.86
N LEU A 104 -2.69 -5.84 30.36
CA LEU A 104 -3.02 -5.46 29.00
C LEU A 104 -2.17 -6.23 27.97
N GLU A 105 -0.87 -6.42 28.23
CA GLU A 105 -0.01 -7.25 27.38
C GLU A 105 -0.40 -8.74 27.41
N ALA A 106 -0.94 -9.25 28.52
CA ALA A 106 -1.43 -10.61 28.61
C ALA A 106 -2.63 -10.84 27.68
N GLU A 107 -3.51 -9.84 27.50
CA GLU A 107 -4.69 -9.91 26.63
C GLU A 107 -4.34 -9.65 25.17
N TYR A 108 -3.57 -8.60 24.86
CA TYR A 108 -3.31 -8.12 23.49
C TYR A 108 -1.94 -8.52 22.92
N GLY A 109 -1.09 -9.09 23.75
CA GLY A 109 0.28 -9.43 23.38
C GLY A 109 1.26 -8.25 23.45
N SER A 110 2.52 -8.54 23.78
CA SER A 110 3.60 -7.53 23.89
C SER A 110 3.93 -6.86 22.55
N LEU A 111 3.59 -7.49 21.41
CA LEU A 111 3.84 -6.97 20.09
C LEU A 111 3.06 -5.68 19.82
N LEU A 112 1.80 -5.58 20.28
CA LEU A 112 1.00 -4.37 20.19
C LEU A 112 1.72 -3.18 20.81
N PHE A 113 2.20 -3.34 22.05
CA PHE A 113 2.88 -2.27 22.78
C PHE A 113 4.20 -1.87 22.11
N ARG A 114 4.98 -2.84 21.65
CA ARG A 114 6.22 -2.56 20.89
C ARG A 114 5.94 -1.75 19.62
N ASN A 115 4.90 -2.10 18.88
CA ASN A 115 4.51 -1.37 17.67
C ASN A 115 4.04 0.05 17.98
N ILE A 116 3.29 0.23 19.06
CA ILE A 116 2.86 1.55 19.52
C ILE A 116 4.06 2.40 19.94
N GLU A 117 5.03 1.83 20.67
CA GLU A 117 6.26 2.54 21.04
C GLU A 117 7.08 3.01 19.83
N LEU A 118 7.12 2.21 18.75
CA LEU A 118 7.74 2.63 17.48
C LEU A 118 6.96 3.76 16.82
N ALA A 119 5.64 3.65 16.77
CA ALA A 119 4.77 4.69 16.20
C ALA A 119 4.90 6.02 16.96
N LEU A 120 4.97 5.97 18.30
CA LEU A 120 5.20 7.15 19.14
C LEU A 120 6.53 7.83 18.86
N LYS A 121 7.58 7.06 18.55
CA LYS A 121 8.91 7.61 18.17
C LYS A 121 8.91 8.22 16.78
N ALA A 122 8.02 7.75 15.89
CA ALA A 122 7.94 8.19 14.51
C ALA A 122 7.00 9.37 14.29
N PHE A 123 6.35 9.89 15.32
CA PHE A 123 5.34 10.94 15.20
C PHE A 123 5.56 12.11 16.17
N SER A 124 5.29 13.31 15.66
CA SER A 124 5.13 14.53 16.42
C SER A 124 4.08 15.41 15.72
N PRO A 125 3.26 16.20 16.46
CA PRO A 125 2.32 17.17 15.85
C PRO A 125 3.00 18.13 14.86
N ALA A 126 4.29 18.44 15.09
CA ALA A 126 5.07 19.28 14.19
C ALA A 126 5.27 18.66 12.78
N LEU A 127 5.04 17.35 12.61
CA LEU A 127 5.12 16.67 11.32
C LEU A 127 3.85 16.80 10.48
N ILE A 128 2.71 17.15 11.06
CA ILE A 128 1.42 17.16 10.35
C ILE A 128 1.49 17.92 9.02
N PRO A 129 2.01 19.17 8.95
CA PRO A 129 2.10 19.89 7.68
C PRO A 129 3.02 19.22 6.66
N LEU A 130 4.10 18.58 7.13
CA LEU A 130 5.05 17.88 6.27
C LEU A 130 4.43 16.58 5.70
N ILE A 131 3.68 15.83 6.51
CA ILE A 131 2.97 14.62 6.08
C ILE A 131 1.88 14.98 5.05
N GLN A 132 1.11 16.05 5.30
CA GLN A 132 0.12 16.54 4.33
C GLN A 132 0.76 16.94 3.00
N GLN A 133 1.91 17.62 3.06
CA GLN A 133 2.67 17.96 1.85
C GLN A 133 3.20 16.70 1.14
N GLU A 134 3.70 15.71 1.86
CA GLU A 134 4.15 14.43 1.29
C GLU A 134 3.01 13.73 0.55
N ASN A 135 1.84 13.64 1.16
CA ASN A 135 0.65 13.02 0.55
C ASN A 135 0.30 13.70 -0.79
N LEU A 136 0.32 15.05 -0.84
CA LEU A 136 0.08 15.79 -2.07
C LEU A 136 1.14 15.50 -3.16
N LEU A 137 2.42 15.41 -2.79
CA LEU A 137 3.49 15.09 -3.73
C LEU A 137 3.36 13.66 -4.28
N VAL A 138 3.01 12.69 -3.42
CA VAL A 138 2.74 11.30 -3.83
C VAL A 138 1.55 11.24 -4.78
N GLN A 139 0.47 11.98 -4.48
CA GLN A 139 -0.71 12.05 -5.35
C GLN A 139 -0.37 12.67 -6.72
N GLN A 140 0.50 13.70 -6.78
CA GLN A 140 0.97 14.28 -8.04
C GLN A 140 1.69 13.23 -8.89
N TYR A 141 2.61 12.46 -8.30
CA TYR A 141 3.29 11.36 -8.99
C TYR A 141 2.31 10.31 -9.53
N GLN A 142 1.34 9.90 -8.72
CA GLN A 142 0.34 8.92 -9.14
C GLN A 142 -0.52 9.44 -10.30
N LYS A 143 -0.98 10.70 -10.22
CA LYS A 143 -1.74 11.35 -11.30
C LYS A 143 -0.93 11.47 -12.59
N LEU A 144 0.36 11.81 -12.49
CA LEU A 144 1.25 11.87 -13.65
C LEU A 144 1.32 10.50 -14.34
N CYS A 145 1.63 9.43 -13.61
CA CYS A 145 1.71 8.09 -14.17
C CYS A 145 0.36 7.62 -14.77
N ALA A 146 -0.76 7.91 -14.09
CA ALA A 146 -2.10 7.55 -14.54
C ALA A 146 -2.54 8.33 -15.79
N SER A 147 -1.96 9.51 -16.03
CA SER A 147 -2.28 10.35 -17.19
C SER A 147 -1.64 9.87 -18.49
N ALA A 148 -0.80 8.83 -18.47
CA ALA A 148 -0.02 8.36 -19.61
C ALA A 148 -0.90 8.05 -20.83
N LYS A 149 -0.59 8.70 -21.96
CA LYS A 149 -1.21 8.50 -23.28
C LYS A 149 -0.10 8.24 -24.29
N ILE A 150 0.11 6.98 -24.59
CA ILE A 150 1.22 6.51 -25.42
C ILE A 150 0.63 5.97 -26.71
N GLU A 151 0.93 6.61 -27.83
CA GLU A 151 0.53 6.09 -29.14
C GLU A 151 1.39 4.88 -29.49
N PHE A 152 0.77 3.71 -29.62
CA PHE A 152 1.45 2.47 -29.95
C PHE A 152 0.51 1.55 -30.75
N ASP A 153 1.00 1.01 -31.88
CA ASP A 153 0.27 0.08 -32.75
C ASP A 153 -1.12 0.65 -33.19
N GLY A 154 -1.15 1.94 -33.53
CA GLY A 154 -2.39 2.61 -33.94
C GLY A 154 -3.43 2.84 -32.85
N LYS A 155 -3.06 2.68 -31.57
CA LYS A 155 -3.89 2.87 -30.39
C LYS A 155 -3.25 3.82 -29.41
N VAL A 156 -4.07 4.45 -28.57
CA VAL A 156 -3.61 5.19 -27.40
C VAL A 156 -3.64 4.25 -26.20
N CYS A 157 -2.47 3.96 -25.65
CA CYS A 157 -2.28 3.06 -24.52
C CYS A 157 -1.89 3.84 -23.25
N ASN A 158 -2.27 3.34 -22.08
CA ASN A 158 -1.62 3.70 -20.84
C ASN A 158 -0.38 2.81 -20.60
N LEU A 159 0.37 3.06 -19.51
CA LEU A 159 1.58 2.29 -19.19
C LEU A 159 1.32 0.78 -19.06
N SER A 160 0.21 0.37 -18.44
CA SER A 160 -0.14 -1.03 -18.25
C SER A 160 -0.52 -1.73 -19.56
N GLN A 161 -1.18 -1.03 -20.47
CA GLN A 161 -1.62 -1.57 -21.75
C GLN A 161 -0.47 -1.88 -22.73
N LEU A 162 0.74 -1.41 -22.46
CA LEU A 162 1.94 -1.82 -23.18
C LEU A 162 2.44 -3.22 -22.78
N GLY A 163 1.99 -3.76 -21.63
CA GLY A 163 2.41 -5.05 -21.09
C GLY A 163 2.29 -6.22 -22.08
N PRO A 164 1.15 -6.43 -22.78
CA PRO A 164 1.02 -7.46 -23.79
C PRO A 164 2.04 -7.36 -24.93
N TYR A 165 2.36 -6.15 -25.40
CA TYR A 165 3.39 -5.92 -26.43
C TYR A 165 4.81 -6.22 -25.94
N GLN A 166 5.09 -5.96 -24.66
CA GLN A 166 6.37 -6.33 -24.03
C GLN A 166 6.55 -7.85 -23.89
N GLN A 167 5.50 -8.63 -24.09
CA GLN A 167 5.53 -10.09 -24.12
C GLN A 167 5.37 -10.68 -25.53
N SER A 168 5.39 -9.84 -26.57
CA SER A 168 5.27 -10.30 -27.96
C SER A 168 6.36 -11.31 -28.33
N PRO A 169 6.07 -12.36 -29.12
CA PRO A 169 7.07 -13.21 -29.73
C PRO A 169 8.07 -12.45 -30.61
N ASP A 170 7.61 -11.39 -31.28
CA ASP A 170 8.48 -10.52 -32.09
C ASP A 170 9.34 -9.62 -31.18
N ARG A 171 10.66 -9.82 -31.24
CA ARG A 171 11.63 -9.03 -30.47
C ARG A 171 11.64 -7.55 -30.82
N ALA A 172 11.35 -7.19 -32.09
CA ALA A 172 11.29 -5.80 -32.52
C ALA A 172 10.09 -5.09 -31.87
N VAL A 173 8.95 -5.77 -31.75
CA VAL A 173 7.76 -5.26 -31.05
C VAL A 173 8.04 -5.08 -29.55
N ARG A 174 8.69 -6.06 -28.90
CA ARG A 174 9.08 -5.93 -27.48
C ARG A 174 9.98 -4.72 -27.24
N LYS A 175 10.98 -4.56 -28.12
CA LYS A 175 11.91 -3.40 -28.05
C LYS A 175 11.17 -2.09 -28.24
N ALA A 176 10.32 -1.99 -29.25
CA ALA A 176 9.53 -0.78 -29.53
C ALA A 176 8.60 -0.43 -28.36
N ALA A 177 7.91 -1.43 -27.78
CA ALA A 177 7.05 -1.23 -26.62
C ALA A 177 7.83 -0.76 -25.39
N ALA A 178 9.00 -1.32 -25.12
CA ALA A 178 9.88 -0.89 -24.03
C ALA A 178 10.42 0.53 -24.26
N GLN A 179 10.75 0.89 -25.50
CA GLN A 179 11.15 2.25 -25.84
C GLN A 179 10.01 3.26 -25.68
N ALA A 180 8.80 2.90 -26.11
CA ALA A 180 7.61 3.74 -25.93
C ALA A 180 7.28 3.96 -24.43
N TYR A 181 7.42 2.90 -23.62
CA TYR A 181 7.29 2.96 -22.17
C TYR A 181 8.35 3.90 -21.55
N GLY A 182 9.63 3.70 -21.90
CA GLY A 182 10.73 4.53 -21.40
C GLY A 182 10.61 5.99 -21.82
N LYS A 183 10.18 6.23 -23.08
CA LYS A 183 9.99 7.58 -23.60
C LYS A 183 9.01 8.41 -22.79
N PHE A 184 7.94 7.81 -22.22
CA PHE A 184 7.05 8.54 -21.32
C PHE A 184 7.80 9.13 -20.13
N PHE A 185 8.70 8.36 -19.52
CA PHE A 185 9.51 8.85 -18.39
C PHE A 185 10.57 9.85 -18.82
N ASP A 186 11.18 9.64 -19.98
CA ASP A 186 12.14 10.60 -20.54
C ASP A 186 11.47 11.96 -20.84
N ASP A 187 10.26 11.94 -21.42
CA ASP A 187 9.50 13.16 -21.74
C ASP A 187 9.05 13.91 -20.47
N HIS A 188 8.90 13.23 -19.33
CA HIS A 188 8.51 13.80 -18.04
C HIS A 188 9.66 13.84 -17.03
N GLN A 189 10.92 13.64 -17.48
CA GLN A 189 12.07 13.53 -16.59
C GLN A 189 12.18 14.71 -15.64
N GLN A 190 12.07 15.94 -16.14
CA GLN A 190 12.19 17.14 -15.31
C GLN A 190 11.13 17.16 -14.19
N GLU A 191 9.87 16.86 -14.51
CA GLU A 191 8.78 16.85 -13.53
C GLU A 191 8.97 15.76 -12.47
N LEU A 192 9.41 14.57 -12.90
CA LEU A 192 9.71 13.44 -12.01
C LEU A 192 10.89 13.75 -11.08
N ASP A 193 11.97 14.35 -11.62
CA ASP A 193 13.14 14.74 -10.83
C ASP A 193 12.79 15.81 -9.79
N GLU A 194 11.95 16.80 -10.18
CA GLU A 194 11.47 17.83 -9.24
C GLU A 194 10.57 17.24 -8.14
N LEU A 195 9.67 16.30 -8.47
CA LEU A 195 8.83 15.62 -7.49
C LEU A 195 9.69 14.78 -6.53
N PHE A 196 10.66 14.03 -7.06
CA PHE A 196 11.57 13.23 -6.27
C PHE A 196 12.41 14.09 -5.32
N ASP A 197 12.97 15.19 -5.80
CA ASP A 197 13.76 16.12 -4.97
C ASP A 197 12.91 16.74 -3.84
N LYS A 198 11.66 17.15 -4.16
CA LYS A 198 10.71 17.66 -3.16
C LYS A 198 10.39 16.59 -2.09
N LEU A 199 10.17 15.34 -2.50
CA LEU A 199 9.93 14.23 -1.57
C LEU A 199 11.14 13.94 -0.69
N VAL A 200 12.36 13.94 -1.25
CA VAL A 200 13.60 13.74 -0.48
C VAL A 200 13.77 14.86 0.54
N LYS A 201 13.58 16.12 0.15
CA LYS A 201 13.67 17.27 1.06
C LYS A 201 12.63 17.22 2.17
N ASN A 202 11.37 16.95 1.82
CA ASN A 202 10.29 16.83 2.78
C ASN A 202 10.54 15.72 3.81
N ARG A 203 10.91 14.52 3.35
CA ARG A 203 11.21 13.37 4.21
C ARG A 203 12.44 13.60 5.10
N THR A 204 13.44 14.28 4.57
CA THR A 204 14.62 14.67 5.35
C THR A 204 14.24 15.63 6.47
N GLU A 205 13.40 16.63 6.17
CA GLU A 205 12.90 17.59 7.16
C GLU A 205 12.03 16.89 8.23
N GLN A 206 11.19 15.92 7.85
CA GLN A 206 10.45 15.12 8.81
C GLN A 206 11.41 14.42 9.80
N ALA A 207 12.46 13.77 9.30
CA ALA A 207 13.43 13.10 10.17
C ALA A 207 14.14 14.09 11.10
N HIS A 208 14.58 15.23 10.59
CA HIS A 208 15.24 16.28 11.37
C HIS A 208 14.29 16.87 12.44
N THR A 209 13.02 17.06 12.13
CA THR A 209 11.99 17.52 13.09
C THR A 209 11.84 16.56 14.28
N LEU A 210 12.09 15.26 14.07
CA LEU A 210 12.13 14.25 15.13
C LEU A 210 13.51 14.13 15.83
N GLY A 211 14.50 14.91 15.41
CA GLY A 211 15.88 14.83 15.95
C GLY A 211 16.67 13.64 15.43
N LEU A 212 16.21 12.99 14.34
CA LEU A 212 16.91 11.89 13.68
C LEU A 212 17.92 12.41 12.68
N SER A 213 19.00 11.65 12.43
CA SER A 213 20.09 12.08 11.54
C SER A 213 19.71 12.00 10.06
N ASN A 214 18.78 11.13 9.70
CA ASN A 214 18.34 10.91 8.34
C ASN A 214 16.99 10.18 8.29
N TYR A 215 16.34 10.21 7.10
CA TYR A 215 15.04 9.58 6.90
C TYR A 215 15.08 8.04 6.98
N VAL A 216 16.24 7.38 6.78
CA VAL A 216 16.32 5.92 6.86
C VAL A 216 15.97 5.44 8.27
N GLU A 217 16.42 6.14 9.31
CA GLU A 217 16.07 5.84 10.70
C GLU A 217 14.56 5.97 10.93
N MET A 218 13.96 7.06 10.46
CA MET A 218 12.51 7.28 10.53
C MET A 218 11.74 6.19 9.78
N ALA A 219 12.18 5.83 8.57
CA ALA A 219 11.55 4.81 7.75
C ALA A 219 11.52 3.42 8.42
N TYR A 220 12.55 3.07 9.18
CA TYR A 220 12.55 1.83 9.98
C TYR A 220 11.48 1.84 11.07
N LEU A 221 11.23 2.99 11.71
CA LEU A 221 10.16 3.15 12.68
C LEU A 221 8.79 3.06 12.01
N LEU A 222 8.58 3.80 10.91
CA LEU A 222 7.33 3.82 10.15
C LEU A 222 6.96 2.44 9.56
N GLN A 223 7.96 1.66 9.15
CA GLN A 223 7.76 0.29 8.64
C GLN A 223 7.56 -0.74 9.76
N THR A 224 7.45 -0.30 11.01
CA THR A 224 7.20 -1.16 12.18
C THR A 224 8.24 -2.28 12.30
N ARG A 225 9.52 -1.97 11.99
CA ARG A 225 10.63 -2.93 12.09
C ARG A 225 11.05 -3.11 13.56
N ASN A 226 10.30 -3.95 14.27
CA ASN A 226 10.40 -4.11 15.72
C ASN A 226 11.38 -5.20 16.19
N CYS A 227 11.86 -6.07 15.28
CA CYS A 227 12.72 -7.21 15.63
C CYS A 227 14.02 -7.31 14.82
N TYR A 228 14.22 -6.40 13.85
CA TYR A 228 15.46 -6.31 13.08
C TYR A 228 15.75 -4.87 12.66
N GLY A 229 17.01 -4.57 12.37
CA GLY A 229 17.48 -3.25 11.99
C GLY A 229 18.33 -3.24 10.72
N PRO A 230 19.01 -2.12 10.43
CA PRO A 230 19.85 -1.97 9.24
C PRO A 230 20.93 -3.04 9.10
N LYS A 231 21.49 -3.54 10.22
CA LYS A 231 22.55 -4.55 10.22
C LYS A 231 22.04 -5.90 9.72
N GLU A 232 20.87 -6.35 10.19
CA GLU A 232 20.24 -7.59 9.77
C GLU A 232 19.82 -7.51 8.29
N VAL A 233 19.28 -6.37 7.88
CA VAL A 233 18.93 -6.11 6.46
C VAL A 233 20.18 -6.07 5.57
N ALA A 234 21.30 -5.51 6.04
CA ALA A 234 22.56 -5.53 5.29
C ALA A 234 23.07 -6.97 5.10
N ASN A 235 22.99 -7.81 6.15
CA ASN A 235 23.33 -9.22 6.07
C ASN A 235 22.41 -9.97 5.09
N PHE A 236 21.10 -9.73 5.13
CA PHE A 236 20.17 -10.32 4.17
C PHE A 236 20.52 -9.93 2.73
N ARG A 237 20.75 -8.63 2.44
CA ARG A 237 21.16 -8.17 1.11
C ARG A 237 22.45 -8.83 0.62
N ARG A 238 23.44 -9.01 1.51
CA ARG A 238 24.67 -9.71 1.18
C ARG A 238 24.40 -11.15 0.74
N GLN A 239 23.56 -11.88 1.49
CA GLN A 239 23.16 -13.25 1.13
C GLN A 239 22.43 -13.29 -0.22
N VAL A 240 21.53 -12.32 -0.49
CA VAL A 240 20.88 -12.22 -1.81
C VAL A 240 21.90 -12.06 -2.94
N VAL A 241 22.91 -11.19 -2.76
CA VAL A 241 23.95 -10.99 -3.76
C VAL A 241 24.81 -12.22 -3.96
N GLU A 242 25.18 -12.88 -2.87
CA GLU A 242 26.09 -14.04 -2.91
C GLU A 242 25.40 -15.33 -3.38
N GLU A 243 24.14 -15.56 -3.00
CA GLU A 243 23.45 -16.84 -3.22
C GLU A 243 22.35 -16.78 -4.29
N ILE A 244 21.55 -15.70 -4.30
CA ILE A 244 20.38 -15.62 -5.19
C ILE A 244 20.73 -15.04 -6.55
N VAL A 245 21.57 -14.00 -6.61
CA VAL A 245 21.95 -13.36 -7.87
C VAL A 245 22.64 -14.32 -8.84
N PRO A 246 23.60 -15.19 -8.42
CA PRO A 246 24.19 -16.19 -9.31
C PRO A 246 23.15 -17.16 -9.91
N VAL A 247 22.23 -17.66 -9.08
CA VAL A 247 21.15 -18.57 -9.52
C VAL A 247 20.23 -17.85 -10.52
N ASN A 248 19.87 -16.58 -10.25
CA ASN A 248 19.08 -15.81 -11.19
C ASN A 248 19.79 -15.60 -12.53
N ASN A 249 21.10 -15.35 -12.50
CA ASN A 249 21.90 -15.20 -13.72
C ASN A 249 21.90 -16.50 -14.57
N GLU A 250 21.99 -17.67 -13.92
CA GLU A 250 21.86 -18.95 -14.62
C GLU A 250 20.46 -19.16 -15.22
N ILE A 251 19.39 -18.79 -14.48
CA ILE A 251 18.02 -18.83 -14.98
C ILE A 251 17.88 -17.93 -16.22
N LYS A 252 18.43 -16.70 -16.16
CA LYS A 252 18.43 -15.76 -17.29
C LYS A 252 19.24 -16.27 -18.49
N ALA A 253 20.39 -16.89 -18.27
CA ALA A 253 21.17 -17.52 -19.34
C ALA A 253 20.40 -18.67 -20.01
N ARG A 254 19.70 -19.50 -19.22
CA ARG A 254 18.83 -20.56 -19.74
C ARG A 254 17.63 -20.01 -20.51
N GLN A 255 17.03 -18.88 -20.01
CA GLN A 255 15.97 -18.17 -20.70
C GLN A 255 16.47 -17.65 -22.06
N ALA A 256 17.60 -16.94 -22.10
CA ALA A 256 18.21 -16.42 -23.32
C ALA A 256 18.37 -17.51 -24.38
N LYS A 257 18.96 -18.66 -23.98
CA LYS A 257 19.15 -19.83 -24.87
C LYS A 257 17.81 -20.39 -25.37
N ARG A 258 16.80 -20.49 -24.48
CA ARG A 258 15.49 -21.03 -24.83
C ARG A 258 14.74 -20.15 -25.84
N ILE A 259 14.80 -18.82 -25.68
CA ILE A 259 14.13 -17.85 -26.59
C ILE A 259 15.02 -17.47 -27.80
N GLY A 260 16.24 -18.06 -27.91
CA GLY A 260 17.11 -17.87 -29.08
C GLY A 260 17.70 -16.46 -29.20
N VAL A 261 18.00 -15.76 -28.07
CA VAL A 261 18.62 -14.44 -28.12
C VAL A 261 20.04 -14.47 -27.58
N GLU A 262 20.96 -13.81 -28.30
CA GLU A 262 22.28 -13.48 -27.81
C GLU A 262 22.25 -12.12 -27.11
N GLY A 263 22.68 -12.08 -25.85
CA GLY A 263 22.68 -10.85 -25.04
C GLY A 263 21.26 -10.37 -24.72
N MET A 264 20.69 -10.94 -23.65
CA MET A 264 19.38 -10.48 -23.15
C MET A 264 19.39 -8.99 -22.83
N GLN A 265 18.35 -8.31 -23.27
CA GLN A 265 18.06 -6.93 -22.95
C GLN A 265 16.89 -6.84 -21.98
N VAL A 266 16.66 -5.66 -21.39
CA VAL A 266 15.55 -5.42 -20.46
C VAL A 266 14.21 -5.85 -21.07
N TYR A 267 13.99 -5.59 -22.34
CA TYR A 267 12.75 -5.94 -23.06
C TYR A 267 12.60 -7.45 -23.35
N ASP A 268 13.62 -8.27 -23.08
CA ASP A 268 13.53 -9.74 -23.20
C ASP A 268 13.14 -10.40 -21.87
N ASN A 269 13.18 -9.66 -20.76
CA ASN A 269 13.00 -10.21 -19.40
C ASN A 269 11.64 -10.85 -19.16
N THR A 270 10.60 -10.36 -19.82
CA THR A 270 9.22 -10.80 -19.66
C THR A 270 8.78 -11.85 -20.68
N TYR A 271 9.66 -12.25 -21.60
CA TYR A 271 9.40 -13.24 -22.63
C TYR A 271 10.12 -14.55 -22.31
N PHE A 272 9.38 -15.63 -22.04
CA PHE A 272 9.93 -16.84 -21.44
C PHE A 272 10.03 -18.02 -22.42
N PHE A 273 9.16 -18.12 -23.43
CA PHE A 273 9.06 -19.26 -24.33
C PHE A 273 8.99 -18.83 -25.79
N PRO A 274 9.59 -19.62 -26.74
CA PRO A 274 9.64 -19.27 -28.16
C PRO A 274 8.26 -19.11 -28.82
N ASP A 275 7.28 -19.89 -28.33
CA ASP A 275 5.89 -19.88 -28.83
C ASP A 275 4.98 -18.89 -28.11
N GLY A 276 5.53 -18.04 -27.25
CA GLY A 276 4.82 -17.11 -26.39
C GLY A 276 4.71 -17.58 -24.95
N ASN A 277 4.42 -16.63 -24.06
CA ASN A 277 4.18 -16.95 -22.64
C ASN A 277 2.86 -17.72 -22.49
N PRO A 278 2.74 -18.57 -21.44
CA PRO A 278 1.45 -19.15 -21.09
C PRO A 278 0.39 -18.06 -20.89
N LEU A 279 -0.75 -18.21 -21.50
CA LEU A 279 -1.89 -17.33 -21.36
C LEU A 279 -3.04 -18.10 -20.69
N PRO A 280 -3.85 -17.43 -19.85
CA PRO A 280 -5.07 -18.02 -19.36
C PRO A 280 -5.99 -18.36 -20.54
N HIS A 281 -6.68 -19.50 -20.46
CA HIS A 281 -7.67 -19.90 -21.44
C HIS A 281 -9.08 -19.56 -20.96
N GLY A 282 -9.90 -19.02 -21.86
CA GLY A 282 -11.29 -18.68 -21.60
C GLY A 282 -11.55 -17.18 -21.55
N THR A 283 -12.83 -16.86 -21.47
CA THR A 283 -13.33 -15.50 -21.25
C THR A 283 -13.07 -15.04 -19.82
N PRO A 284 -13.12 -13.73 -19.52
CA PRO A 284 -13.00 -13.24 -18.13
C PRO A 284 -13.96 -13.95 -17.16
N ASP A 285 -15.21 -14.19 -17.59
CA ASP A 285 -16.21 -14.88 -16.76
C ASP A 285 -15.82 -16.34 -16.47
N GLU A 286 -15.31 -17.06 -17.48
CA GLU A 286 -14.81 -18.44 -17.30
C GLU A 286 -13.61 -18.47 -16.36
N LEU A 287 -12.69 -17.52 -16.46
CA LEU A 287 -11.56 -17.38 -15.54
C LEU A 287 -12.02 -17.10 -14.11
N MET A 288 -13.00 -16.23 -13.93
CA MET A 288 -13.59 -15.95 -12.61
C MET A 288 -14.27 -17.18 -12.02
N GLN A 289 -15.00 -17.95 -12.83
CA GLN A 289 -15.63 -19.20 -12.37
C GLN A 289 -14.59 -20.29 -12.04
N ALA A 290 -13.52 -20.42 -12.83
CA ALA A 290 -12.43 -21.32 -12.54
C ALA A 290 -11.73 -20.94 -11.21
N GLY A 291 -11.49 -19.65 -10.98
CA GLY A 291 -10.95 -19.14 -9.71
C GLY A 291 -11.86 -19.46 -8.54
N LYS A 292 -13.18 -19.28 -8.68
CA LYS A 292 -14.16 -19.64 -7.66
C LYS A 292 -14.12 -21.13 -7.34
N GLN A 293 -14.04 -21.99 -8.34
CA GLN A 293 -13.92 -23.43 -8.16
C GLN A 293 -12.64 -23.80 -7.42
N MET A 294 -11.48 -23.28 -7.84
CA MET A 294 -10.17 -23.53 -7.21
C MET A 294 -10.20 -23.18 -5.72
N TYR A 295 -10.68 -21.99 -5.34
CA TYR A 295 -10.80 -21.59 -3.94
C TYR A 295 -11.78 -22.48 -3.16
N THR A 296 -12.85 -22.97 -3.81
CA THR A 296 -13.82 -23.86 -3.19
C THR A 296 -13.23 -25.24 -2.90
N GLU A 297 -12.33 -25.73 -3.76
CA GLU A 297 -11.68 -27.03 -3.62
C GLU A 297 -10.47 -27.01 -2.67
N MET A 298 -9.87 -25.86 -2.39
CA MET A 298 -8.68 -25.74 -1.54
C MET A 298 -8.95 -26.09 -0.08
N SER A 299 -9.98 -25.49 0.52
CA SER A 299 -10.41 -25.77 1.89
C SER A 299 -11.81 -25.20 2.17
N PRO A 300 -12.49 -25.64 3.27
CA PRO A 300 -13.75 -25.04 3.71
C PRO A 300 -13.66 -23.52 3.95
N GLU A 301 -12.56 -23.05 4.52
CA GLU A 301 -12.33 -21.64 4.85
C GLU A 301 -12.19 -20.79 3.57
N THR A 302 -11.41 -21.26 2.59
CA THR A 302 -11.28 -20.56 1.30
C THR A 302 -12.57 -20.63 0.49
N ALA A 303 -13.35 -21.72 0.61
CA ALA A 303 -14.68 -21.84 0.02
C ALA A 303 -15.68 -20.83 0.61
N GLU A 304 -15.63 -20.57 1.90
CA GLU A 304 -16.43 -19.53 2.55
C GLU A 304 -16.01 -18.14 2.08
N PHE A 305 -14.72 -17.86 2.11
CA PHE A 305 -14.14 -16.59 1.67
C PHE A 305 -14.56 -16.24 0.25
N ILE A 306 -14.35 -17.15 -0.72
CA ILE A 306 -14.66 -16.86 -2.12
C ILE A 306 -16.17 -16.70 -2.36
N ARG A 307 -17.02 -17.42 -1.62
CA ARG A 307 -18.47 -17.21 -1.67
C ARG A 307 -18.87 -15.81 -1.23
N VAL A 308 -18.27 -15.29 -0.15
CA VAL A 308 -18.48 -13.92 0.33
C VAL A 308 -18.06 -12.91 -0.74
N MET A 309 -16.88 -13.09 -1.35
CA MET A 309 -16.38 -12.23 -2.41
C MET A 309 -17.37 -12.14 -3.60
N PHE A 310 -17.85 -13.29 -4.11
CA PHE A 310 -18.81 -13.32 -5.21
C PHE A 310 -20.21 -12.81 -4.81
N TYR A 311 -20.65 -13.13 -3.62
CA TYR A 311 -21.97 -12.69 -3.14
C TYR A 311 -22.08 -11.17 -3.02
N HIS A 312 -21.03 -10.55 -2.50
CA HIS A 312 -20.98 -9.10 -2.29
C HIS A 312 -20.38 -8.32 -3.46
N ASP A 313 -19.89 -9.01 -4.49
CA ASP A 313 -19.24 -8.38 -5.66
C ASP A 313 -18.00 -7.56 -5.26
N LEU A 314 -17.10 -8.19 -4.51
CA LEU A 314 -15.89 -7.57 -3.95
C LEU A 314 -14.69 -7.71 -4.90
N PHE A 315 -14.91 -7.43 -6.20
CA PHE A 315 -13.88 -7.52 -7.21
C PHE A 315 -13.73 -6.18 -7.95
N ASP A 316 -12.47 -5.79 -8.18
CA ASP A 316 -12.11 -4.72 -9.08
C ASP A 316 -11.03 -5.27 -10.04
N VAL A 317 -11.47 -5.79 -11.17
CA VAL A 317 -10.65 -6.54 -12.13
C VAL A 317 -10.53 -5.83 -13.48
N LEU A 318 -11.03 -4.59 -13.59
CA LEU A 318 -10.92 -3.81 -14.80
C LEU A 318 -9.58 -3.10 -14.87
N SER A 319 -8.97 -3.04 -16.06
CA SER A 319 -7.79 -2.23 -16.31
C SER A 319 -8.16 -0.74 -16.22
N LYS A 320 -7.39 0.00 -15.46
CA LYS A 320 -7.55 1.45 -15.27
C LYS A 320 -6.43 2.20 -15.94
#